data_b62de8c25181d39e15ab1fbaf26593fa
#
_entry.id   b62de8c25181d39e15ab1fbaf26593fa
#
_cell.length_a   1.000
_cell.length_b   1.000
_cell.length_c   1.000
_cell.angle_alpha   90.00
_cell.angle_beta   90.00
_cell.angle_gamma   90.00
#
_symmetry.space_group_name_H-M   'P 1'
#
loop_
_entity.id
_entity.type
_entity.pdbx_description
1 polymer ?
#
loop_
_entity_poly.entity_id
_entity_poly.type
_entity_poly.pdbx_seq_one_letter_code
_entity_poly.pdbx_strand_id
1 'polypeptide(L)'
;PENASLLAPTAEPIIWGYEADHPFDVQSEVVASCGLSFRLAPGTGTWRSFTSRWPDARANLESASENALKHGAEGILLTTWGDCGNHQPWCTLYPSLLYSAQLAWNGTRLDDPPLADAVNCMVFRSSHMNLGAAIMEAGRLDRQIGSRLPNRSLAWNLLFEERRDEVRRHLEKNQTARRMRDGIDFLSRIVEELSGRNSNRKESLAAEELLLGIELSSIALNKGLALLSGNPQQDPHDTPQILRKYEKAWLARARPGGLE
;
A
#
# COMPACT_ATOMS: atom_id res chain seq x y z
N PRO A 1 12.47 -16.51 -15.83
CA PRO A 1 13.21 -15.98 -16.99
C PRO A 1 14.00 -17.05 -17.74
N GLU A 2 14.57 -18.07 -17.04
CA GLU A 2 15.48 -19.09 -17.63
C GLU A 2 14.91 -19.84 -18.84
N ASN A 3 13.59 -19.93 -18.94
CA ASN A 3 12.89 -20.60 -20.05
C ASN A 3 12.29 -19.61 -21.08
N ALA A 4 12.68 -18.35 -21.05
CA ALA A 4 12.13 -17.35 -21.97
C ALA A 4 12.38 -17.71 -23.44
N SER A 5 13.54 -18.32 -23.74
CA SER A 5 13.88 -18.79 -25.09
C SER A 5 13.00 -19.93 -25.63
N LEU A 6 12.20 -20.57 -24.76
CA LEU A 6 11.28 -21.65 -25.15
C LEU A 6 9.89 -21.11 -25.52
N LEU A 7 9.63 -19.82 -25.29
CA LEU A 7 8.36 -19.19 -25.62
C LEU A 7 8.20 -19.04 -27.15
N ALA A 8 6.97 -19.11 -27.63
CA ALA A 8 6.69 -18.82 -29.01
C ALA A 8 7.08 -17.36 -29.36
N PRO A 9 7.58 -17.07 -30.56
CA PRO A 9 7.94 -15.70 -30.95
C PRO A 9 6.79 -14.68 -30.89
N THR A 10 5.57 -15.16 -30.87
CA THR A 10 4.35 -14.33 -30.73
C THR A 10 3.89 -14.17 -29.29
N ALA A 11 4.57 -14.77 -28.31
CA ALA A 11 4.25 -14.61 -26.91
C ALA A 11 4.71 -13.22 -26.42
N GLU A 12 3.90 -12.57 -25.65
CA GLU A 12 4.22 -11.32 -24.94
C GLU A 12 4.30 -11.59 -23.43
N PRO A 13 5.48 -11.90 -22.88
CA PRO A 13 5.63 -12.12 -21.45
C PRO A 13 5.30 -10.87 -20.63
N ILE A 14 4.69 -11.07 -19.47
CA ILE A 14 4.46 -10.02 -18.50
C ILE A 14 5.31 -10.33 -17.26
N ILE A 15 6.33 -9.53 -17.03
CA ILE A 15 7.23 -9.65 -15.88
C ILE A 15 6.60 -8.91 -14.71
N TRP A 16 6.15 -9.64 -13.70
CA TRP A 16 5.51 -9.04 -12.53
C TRP A 16 6.35 -9.14 -11.27
N GLY A 17 6.22 -8.14 -10.41
CA GLY A 17 6.83 -8.11 -9.08
C GLY A 17 6.45 -6.86 -8.32
N TYR A 18 6.40 -6.94 -6.99
CA TYR A 18 5.71 -5.93 -6.17
C TYR A 18 6.56 -5.35 -5.05
N GLU A 19 7.73 -5.92 -4.79
CA GLU A 19 8.64 -5.39 -3.77
C GLU A 19 9.52 -4.27 -4.35
N ALA A 20 9.99 -3.37 -3.48
CA ALA A 20 10.83 -2.24 -3.86
C ALA A 20 12.14 -2.66 -4.58
N ASP A 21 12.66 -3.83 -4.24
CA ASP A 21 13.90 -4.42 -4.76
C ASP A 21 13.66 -5.59 -5.72
N HIS A 22 12.47 -5.67 -6.32
CA HIS A 22 12.19 -6.69 -7.32
C HIS A 22 13.19 -6.58 -8.49
N PRO A 23 13.80 -7.70 -8.94
CA PRO A 23 14.90 -7.68 -9.91
C PRO A 23 14.41 -7.49 -11.36
N PHE A 24 13.69 -6.41 -11.63
CA PHE A 24 13.19 -6.09 -12.97
C PHE A 24 14.33 -5.99 -14.00
N ASP A 25 15.49 -5.46 -13.62
CA ASP A 25 16.62 -5.29 -14.51
C ASP A 25 17.07 -6.63 -15.11
N VAL A 26 17.41 -7.58 -14.25
CA VAL A 26 17.89 -8.91 -14.67
C VAL A 26 16.83 -9.68 -15.46
N GLN A 27 15.57 -9.62 -15.03
CA GLN A 27 14.48 -10.33 -15.68
C GLN A 27 14.16 -9.74 -17.06
N SER A 28 14.19 -8.42 -17.20
CA SER A 28 13.96 -7.71 -18.46
C SER A 28 15.09 -7.98 -19.45
N GLU A 29 16.35 -7.96 -19.00
CA GLU A 29 17.50 -8.27 -19.83
C GLU A 29 17.39 -9.67 -20.46
N VAL A 30 17.00 -10.67 -19.67
CA VAL A 30 16.84 -12.05 -20.18
C VAL A 30 15.74 -12.12 -21.23
N VAL A 31 14.58 -11.50 -21.01
CA VAL A 31 13.47 -11.56 -21.97
C VAL A 31 13.79 -10.78 -23.23
N ALA A 32 14.37 -9.58 -23.10
CA ALA A 32 14.78 -8.75 -24.23
C ALA A 32 15.85 -9.45 -25.11
N SER A 33 16.81 -10.15 -24.48
CA SER A 33 17.84 -10.90 -25.22
C SER A 33 17.29 -12.07 -26.06
N CYS A 34 16.09 -12.55 -25.74
CA CYS A 34 15.37 -13.55 -26.54
C CYS A 34 14.61 -12.94 -27.71
N GLY A 35 14.64 -11.61 -27.89
CA GLY A 35 13.92 -10.91 -28.95
C GLY A 35 12.39 -10.89 -28.78
N LEU A 36 11.91 -11.11 -27.56
CA LEU A 36 10.47 -11.09 -27.26
C LEU A 36 10.01 -9.68 -26.90
N SER A 37 8.85 -9.28 -27.41
CA SER A 37 8.10 -8.13 -26.88
C SER A 37 7.54 -8.47 -25.50
N PHE A 38 7.63 -7.57 -24.53
CA PHE A 38 7.24 -7.82 -23.15
C PHE A 38 6.74 -6.56 -22.42
N ARG A 39 6.07 -6.77 -21.29
CA ARG A 39 5.63 -5.70 -20.38
C ARG A 39 6.10 -5.96 -18.96
N LEU A 40 6.18 -4.89 -18.17
CA LEU A 40 6.44 -4.97 -16.74
C LEU A 40 5.14 -4.72 -15.97
N ALA A 41 4.92 -5.52 -14.92
CA ALA A 41 3.72 -5.42 -14.10
C ALA A 41 4.06 -5.12 -12.64
N PRO A 42 4.34 -3.85 -12.30
CA PRO A 42 4.47 -3.41 -10.92
C PRO A 42 3.12 -3.36 -10.21
N GLY A 43 3.14 -3.13 -8.90
CA GLY A 43 1.95 -3.12 -8.08
C GLY A 43 1.72 -1.83 -7.31
N THR A 44 0.46 -1.58 -6.96
CA THR A 44 0.04 -0.41 -6.16
C THR A 44 0.51 -0.48 -4.70
N GLY A 45 0.92 -1.67 -4.20
CA GLY A 45 1.35 -1.87 -2.82
C GLY A 45 0.24 -1.67 -1.78
N THR A 46 -1.03 -1.79 -2.16
CA THR A 46 -2.16 -1.50 -1.27
C THR A 46 -2.79 -2.72 -0.60
N TRP A 47 -2.71 -3.89 -1.23
CA TRP A 47 -3.28 -5.12 -0.67
C TRP A 47 -2.54 -5.57 0.59
N ARG A 48 -3.25 -6.30 1.44
CA ARG A 48 -2.78 -6.71 2.77
C ARG A 48 -2.19 -5.53 3.57
N SER A 49 -2.85 -4.37 3.48
CA SER A 49 -2.50 -3.16 4.19
C SER A 49 -3.75 -2.32 4.46
N PHE A 50 -3.74 -1.54 5.54
CA PHE A 50 -4.82 -0.59 5.83
C PHE A 50 -4.48 0.84 5.41
N THR A 51 -3.20 1.14 5.17
CA THR A 51 -2.69 2.48 4.83
C THR A 51 -1.88 2.51 3.56
N SER A 52 -1.79 1.40 2.80
CA SER A 52 -0.82 1.12 1.74
C SER A 52 0.63 0.92 2.25
N ARG A 53 1.52 0.57 1.32
CA ARG A 53 2.98 0.50 1.52
C ARG A 53 3.64 1.47 0.53
N TRP A 54 3.30 2.76 0.67
CA TRP A 54 3.64 3.78 -0.33
C TRP A 54 5.12 3.83 -0.72
N PRO A 55 6.10 3.84 0.23
CA PRO A 55 7.51 3.88 -0.15
C PRO A 55 7.97 2.67 -0.97
N ASP A 56 7.42 1.47 -0.70
CA ASP A 56 7.76 0.26 -1.45
C ASP A 56 7.08 0.28 -2.83
N ALA A 57 5.81 0.68 -2.89
CA ALA A 57 5.09 0.84 -4.14
C ALA A 57 5.77 1.87 -5.05
N ARG A 58 6.16 3.02 -4.50
CA ARG A 58 6.89 4.06 -5.22
C ARG A 58 8.18 3.52 -5.85
N ALA A 59 9.03 2.88 -5.05
CA ALA A 59 10.29 2.32 -5.50
C ALA A 59 10.10 1.22 -6.56
N ASN A 60 9.07 0.37 -6.38
CA ASN A 60 8.70 -0.67 -7.34
C ASN A 60 8.26 -0.09 -8.69
N LEU A 61 7.41 0.96 -8.67
CA LEU A 61 6.95 1.67 -9.86
C LEU A 61 8.11 2.37 -10.60
N GLU A 62 9.00 3.02 -9.87
CA GLU A 62 10.20 3.68 -10.43
C GLU A 62 11.12 2.65 -11.08
N SER A 63 11.41 1.55 -10.40
CA SER A 63 12.24 0.47 -10.93
C SER A 63 11.62 -0.17 -12.18
N ALA A 64 10.32 -0.44 -12.17
CA ALA A 64 9.65 -0.97 -13.36
C ALA A 64 9.71 0.01 -14.54
N SER A 65 9.45 1.30 -14.32
CA SER A 65 9.50 2.31 -15.37
C SER A 65 10.90 2.45 -15.98
N GLU A 66 11.93 2.53 -15.14
CA GLU A 66 13.33 2.64 -15.59
C GLU A 66 13.76 1.43 -16.41
N ASN A 67 13.41 0.23 -15.94
CA ASN A 67 13.79 -1.00 -16.64
C ASN A 67 12.95 -1.24 -17.90
N ALA A 68 11.70 -0.78 -17.93
CA ALA A 68 10.90 -0.77 -19.16
C ALA A 68 11.58 0.06 -20.25
N LEU A 69 12.03 1.28 -19.92
CA LEU A 69 12.75 2.17 -20.86
C LEU A 69 14.11 1.58 -21.24
N LYS A 70 14.87 1.10 -20.27
CA LYS A 70 16.23 0.57 -20.47
C LYS A 70 16.26 -0.64 -21.42
N HIS A 71 15.31 -1.56 -21.27
CA HIS A 71 15.26 -2.83 -22.00
C HIS A 71 14.25 -2.87 -23.15
N GLY A 72 13.60 -1.74 -23.46
CA GLY A 72 12.67 -1.63 -24.59
C GLY A 72 11.38 -2.42 -24.40
N ALA A 73 10.84 -2.47 -23.17
CA ALA A 73 9.50 -3.04 -22.95
C ALA A 73 8.41 -2.20 -23.61
N GLU A 74 7.33 -2.84 -24.06
CA GLU A 74 6.17 -2.17 -24.70
C GLU A 74 5.40 -1.26 -23.73
N GLY A 75 5.57 -1.45 -22.43
CA GLY A 75 4.93 -0.62 -21.43
C GLY A 75 4.81 -1.25 -20.05
N ILE A 76 4.01 -0.60 -19.21
CA ILE A 76 3.73 -0.99 -17.83
C ILE A 76 2.27 -1.40 -17.70
N LEU A 77 2.02 -2.50 -17.01
CA LEU A 77 0.69 -2.95 -16.58
C LEU A 77 0.60 -2.79 -15.05
N LEU A 78 0.07 -1.67 -14.58
CA LEU A 78 -0.13 -1.48 -13.14
C LEU A 78 -1.16 -2.47 -12.61
N THR A 79 -0.79 -3.19 -11.55
CA THR A 79 -1.68 -4.16 -10.91
C THR A 79 -2.10 -3.71 -9.51
N THR A 80 -3.33 -4.07 -9.15
CA THR A 80 -3.83 -3.98 -7.78
C THR A 80 -4.54 -5.27 -7.42
N TRP A 81 -4.35 -5.74 -6.20
CA TRP A 81 -4.88 -7.02 -5.74
C TRP A 81 -5.75 -6.84 -4.50
N GLY A 82 -6.70 -7.73 -4.32
CA GLY A 82 -7.59 -7.79 -3.16
C GLY A 82 -7.29 -8.98 -2.24
N ASP A 83 -6.03 -9.36 -2.13
CA ASP A 83 -5.58 -10.54 -1.38
C ASP A 83 -6.17 -10.60 0.02
N CYS A 84 -6.71 -11.76 0.38
CA CYS A 84 -7.21 -12.06 1.71
C CYS A 84 -8.32 -11.09 2.19
N GLY A 85 -9.24 -10.72 1.31
CA GLY A 85 -10.47 -10.01 1.69
C GLY A 85 -10.55 -8.54 1.24
N ASN A 86 -9.57 -8.02 0.49
CA ASN A 86 -9.62 -6.65 -0.06
C ASN A 86 -9.84 -5.55 1.01
N HIS A 87 -9.14 -5.65 2.13
CA HIS A 87 -9.34 -4.77 3.29
C HIS A 87 -8.77 -3.35 3.11
N GLN A 88 -8.02 -3.09 2.03
CA GLN A 88 -7.40 -1.80 1.80
C GLN A 88 -8.44 -0.73 1.50
N PRO A 89 -8.34 0.47 2.11
CA PRO A 89 -9.17 1.61 1.74
C PRO A 89 -8.91 2.04 0.29
N TRP A 90 -9.97 2.32 -0.46
CA TRP A 90 -9.85 2.74 -1.86
C TRP A 90 -9.02 4.00 -2.06
N CYS A 91 -9.07 4.92 -1.11
CA CYS A 91 -8.31 6.17 -1.17
C CYS A 91 -6.79 5.93 -1.26
N THR A 92 -6.29 4.81 -0.73
CA THR A 92 -4.86 4.47 -0.75
C THR A 92 -4.31 4.09 -2.12
N LEU A 93 -5.18 3.81 -3.09
CA LEU A 93 -4.81 3.50 -4.48
C LEU A 93 -4.34 4.72 -5.27
N TYR A 94 -4.92 5.91 -4.98
CA TYR A 94 -4.77 7.06 -5.85
C TYR A 94 -3.33 7.55 -6.06
N PRO A 95 -2.45 7.61 -5.05
CA PRO A 95 -1.05 7.98 -5.28
C PRO A 95 -0.37 7.05 -6.29
N SER A 96 -0.51 5.73 -6.14
CA SER A 96 0.11 4.76 -7.05
C SER A 96 -0.46 4.83 -8.46
N LEU A 97 -1.77 5.06 -8.62
CA LEU A 97 -2.42 5.23 -9.92
C LEU A 97 -1.89 6.45 -10.66
N LEU A 98 -1.86 7.62 -10.01
CA LEU A 98 -1.38 8.86 -10.63
C LEU A 98 0.12 8.77 -10.93
N TYR A 99 0.90 8.25 -9.99
CA TYR A 99 2.35 8.13 -10.17
C TYR A 99 2.73 7.17 -11.29
N SER A 100 2.05 6.02 -11.37
CA SER A 100 2.25 5.09 -12.47
C SER A 100 1.87 5.70 -13.82
N ALA A 101 0.78 6.45 -13.90
CA ALA A 101 0.38 7.15 -15.12
C ALA A 101 1.43 8.21 -15.53
N GLN A 102 1.97 8.96 -14.58
CA GLN A 102 3.05 9.94 -14.82
C GLN A 102 4.30 9.24 -15.36
N LEU A 103 4.75 8.18 -14.71
CA LEU A 103 5.93 7.42 -15.14
C LEU A 103 5.75 6.79 -16.51
N ALA A 104 4.57 6.22 -16.78
CA ALA A 104 4.25 5.60 -18.07
C ALA A 104 4.17 6.61 -19.22
N TRP A 105 3.74 7.86 -18.93
CA TRP A 105 3.58 8.90 -19.95
C TRP A 105 4.92 9.49 -20.41
N ASN A 106 5.81 9.82 -19.48
CA ASN A 106 7.04 10.54 -19.82
C ASN A 106 8.29 10.11 -19.05
N GLY A 107 8.20 9.06 -18.22
CA GLY A 107 9.32 8.56 -17.42
C GLY A 107 9.77 9.50 -16.28
N THR A 108 9.08 10.63 -16.07
CA THR A 108 9.52 11.64 -15.10
C THR A 108 9.07 11.28 -13.69
N ARG A 109 10.03 11.22 -12.78
CA ARG A 109 9.75 11.09 -11.35
C ARG A 109 9.17 12.39 -10.80
N LEU A 110 8.19 12.26 -9.92
CA LEU A 110 7.65 13.35 -9.10
C LEU A 110 8.00 13.12 -7.64
N ASP A 111 8.34 14.21 -6.95
CA ASP A 111 8.44 14.18 -5.49
C ASP A 111 7.05 14.06 -4.85
N ASP A 112 7.02 13.66 -3.57
CA ASP A 112 5.76 13.45 -2.86
C ASP A 112 4.87 14.71 -2.79
N PRO A 113 5.38 15.94 -2.53
CA PRO A 113 4.51 17.11 -2.48
C PRO A 113 3.77 17.40 -3.80
N PRO A 114 4.43 17.48 -4.98
CA PRO A 114 3.72 17.65 -6.25
C PRO A 114 2.75 16.52 -6.57
N LEU A 115 3.07 15.28 -6.19
CA LEU A 115 2.17 14.15 -6.39
C LEU A 115 0.94 14.26 -5.47
N ALA A 116 1.13 14.65 -4.20
CA ALA A 116 0.03 14.90 -3.28
C ALA A 116 -0.91 15.98 -3.80
N ASP A 117 -0.37 17.07 -4.35
CA ASP A 117 -1.16 18.13 -4.97
C ASP A 117 -1.92 17.63 -6.21
N ALA A 118 -1.30 16.79 -7.03
CA ALA A 118 -1.98 16.15 -8.15
C ALA A 118 -3.15 15.25 -7.68
N VAL A 119 -2.97 14.45 -6.62
CA VAL A 119 -4.05 13.65 -6.01
C VAL A 119 -5.18 14.56 -5.51
N ASN A 120 -4.85 15.64 -4.79
CA ASN A 120 -5.84 16.57 -4.27
C ASN A 120 -6.63 17.24 -5.42
N CYS A 121 -5.96 17.70 -6.45
CA CYS A 121 -6.57 18.42 -7.57
C CYS A 121 -7.38 17.48 -8.49
N MET A 122 -6.78 16.38 -8.94
CA MET A 122 -7.36 15.53 -9.99
C MET A 122 -8.40 14.54 -9.45
N VAL A 123 -8.17 14.02 -8.24
CA VAL A 123 -9.07 13.01 -7.64
C VAL A 123 -10.12 13.67 -6.77
N PHE A 124 -9.69 14.48 -5.81
CA PHE A 124 -10.59 15.06 -4.81
C PHE A 124 -11.19 16.40 -5.26
N ARG A 125 -10.57 17.05 -6.26
CA ARG A 125 -10.99 18.37 -6.77
C ARG A 125 -11.08 19.41 -5.66
N SER A 126 -10.13 19.39 -4.75
CA SER A 126 -10.06 20.27 -3.60
C SER A 126 -8.66 20.82 -3.41
N SER A 127 -8.62 22.07 -2.91
CA SER A 127 -7.41 22.73 -2.46
C SER A 127 -7.38 22.92 -0.93
N HIS A 128 -8.42 22.45 -0.22
CA HIS A 128 -8.60 22.78 1.20
C HIS A 128 -8.09 21.70 2.14
N MET A 129 -8.09 20.44 1.72
CA MET A 129 -7.53 19.32 2.48
C MET A 129 -6.30 18.78 1.77
N ASN A 130 -5.22 18.56 2.51
CA ASN A 130 -4.04 17.88 1.99
C ASN A 130 -4.19 16.37 2.17
N LEU A 131 -5.31 15.81 1.67
CA LEU A 131 -5.63 14.40 1.83
C LEU A 131 -4.65 13.51 1.06
N GLY A 132 -4.17 13.97 -0.10
CA GLY A 132 -3.13 13.27 -0.86
C GLY A 132 -1.86 13.04 -0.04
N ALA A 133 -1.37 14.09 0.63
CA ALA A 133 -0.21 13.97 1.50
C ALA A 133 -0.49 13.07 2.72
N ALA A 134 -1.67 13.19 3.34
CA ALA A 134 -2.05 12.35 4.47
C ALA A 134 -2.11 10.85 4.11
N ILE A 135 -2.64 10.52 2.92
CA ILE A 135 -2.66 9.14 2.41
C ILE A 135 -1.23 8.61 2.21
N MET A 136 -0.38 9.39 1.58
CA MET A 136 1.01 9.00 1.32
C MET A 136 1.81 8.90 2.61
N GLU A 137 1.59 9.80 3.56
CA GLU A 137 2.23 9.78 4.87
C GLU A 137 1.78 8.57 5.69
N ALA A 138 0.48 8.26 5.77
CA ALA A 138 -0.01 7.05 6.43
C ALA A 138 0.59 5.77 5.81
N GLY A 139 0.81 5.76 4.49
CA GLY A 139 1.48 4.68 3.77
C GLY A 139 2.95 4.46 4.12
N ARG A 140 3.57 5.35 4.91
CA ARG A 140 4.94 5.22 5.43
C ARG A 140 5.04 4.46 6.75
N LEU A 141 3.90 3.99 7.31
CA LEU A 141 3.86 3.36 8.62
C LEU A 141 4.89 2.24 8.79
N ASP A 142 4.97 1.29 7.84
CA ASP A 142 5.91 0.17 7.94
C ASP A 142 7.37 0.65 7.98
N ARG A 143 7.72 1.68 7.22
CA ARG A 143 9.05 2.31 7.26
C ARG A 143 9.30 3.00 8.60
N GLN A 144 8.29 3.70 9.14
CA GLN A 144 8.38 4.39 10.44
C GLN A 144 8.66 3.42 11.58
N ILE A 145 8.01 2.26 11.58
CA ILE A 145 8.24 1.21 12.59
C ILE A 145 9.43 0.29 12.25
N GLY A 146 10.09 0.49 11.10
CA GLY A 146 11.22 -0.30 10.65
C GLY A 146 10.85 -1.75 10.32
N SER A 147 9.61 -1.99 9.87
CA SER A 147 9.16 -3.30 9.40
C SER A 147 9.23 -3.40 7.88
N ARG A 148 9.61 -4.55 7.39
CA ARG A 148 9.53 -4.90 5.98
C ARG A 148 9.13 -6.37 5.87
N LEU A 149 7.85 -6.58 5.65
CA LEU A 149 7.29 -7.90 5.36
C LEU A 149 6.98 -7.99 3.87
N PRO A 150 7.41 -9.06 3.19
CA PRO A 150 7.08 -9.23 1.78
C PRO A 150 5.57 -9.25 1.56
N ASN A 151 5.13 -8.44 0.60
CA ASN A 151 3.76 -8.45 0.07
C ASN A 151 2.64 -8.14 1.09
N ARG A 152 2.96 -7.53 2.24
CA ARG A 152 1.98 -7.16 3.30
C ARG A 152 2.55 -6.13 4.26
N SER A 153 1.68 -5.41 4.96
CA SER A 153 2.06 -4.53 6.06
C SER A 153 2.13 -5.28 7.39
N LEU A 154 2.90 -4.75 8.34
CA LEU A 154 2.95 -5.32 9.69
C LEU A 154 1.59 -5.20 10.39
N ALA A 155 0.90 -4.07 10.24
CA ALA A 155 -0.41 -3.86 10.86
C ALA A 155 -1.43 -4.91 10.39
N TRP A 156 -1.51 -5.16 9.08
CA TRP A 156 -2.39 -6.19 8.55
C TRP A 156 -2.04 -7.58 9.10
N ASN A 157 -0.75 -7.90 9.13
CA ASN A 157 -0.25 -9.19 9.62
C ASN A 157 -0.58 -9.40 11.10
N LEU A 158 -0.45 -8.37 11.95
CA LEU A 158 -0.79 -8.43 13.37
C LEU A 158 -2.29 -8.62 13.62
N LEU A 159 -3.14 -8.05 12.76
CA LEU A 159 -4.58 -8.14 12.94
C LEU A 159 -5.14 -9.50 12.52
N PHE A 160 -4.73 -10.02 11.36
CA PHE A 160 -5.35 -11.18 10.70
C PHE A 160 -4.47 -12.44 10.69
N GLU A 161 -3.16 -12.33 10.95
CA GLU A 161 -2.27 -13.46 10.81
C GLU A 161 -2.50 -14.52 11.88
N GLU A 162 -2.64 -15.76 11.46
CA GLU A 162 -2.79 -16.92 12.33
C GLU A 162 -1.44 -17.43 12.85
N ARG A 163 -0.34 -17.13 12.17
CA ARG A 163 1.01 -17.56 12.53
C ARG A 163 1.66 -16.69 13.60
N ARG A 164 1.09 -16.69 14.79
CA ARG A 164 1.52 -15.85 15.91
C ARG A 164 3.01 -16.00 16.26
N ASP A 165 3.57 -17.21 16.13
CA ASP A 165 4.99 -17.45 16.45
C ASP A 165 5.94 -16.83 15.42
N GLU A 166 5.57 -16.78 14.15
CA GLU A 166 6.35 -16.11 13.10
C GLU A 166 6.31 -14.60 13.29
N VAL A 167 5.13 -14.05 13.56
CA VAL A 167 4.95 -12.64 13.88
C VAL A 167 5.77 -12.27 15.13
N ARG A 168 5.67 -13.04 16.19
CA ARG A 168 6.40 -12.81 17.43
C ARG A 168 7.91 -12.79 17.21
N ARG A 169 8.45 -13.77 16.48
CA ARG A 169 9.89 -13.81 16.13
C ARG A 169 10.34 -12.61 15.30
N HIS A 170 9.49 -12.14 14.37
CA HIS A 170 9.76 -10.93 13.59
C HIS A 170 9.81 -9.70 14.50
N LEU A 171 8.88 -9.58 15.42
CA LEU A 171 8.81 -8.50 16.39
C LEU A 171 10.01 -8.47 17.33
N GLU A 172 10.39 -9.62 17.91
CA GLU A 172 11.52 -9.75 18.83
C GLU A 172 12.86 -9.35 18.18
N LYS A 173 13.05 -9.69 16.90
CA LYS A 173 14.27 -9.33 16.16
C LYS A 173 14.45 -7.82 15.94
N ASN A 174 13.38 -7.04 15.95
CA ASN A 174 13.38 -5.66 15.48
C ASN A 174 13.27 -4.59 16.60
N GLN A 175 13.44 -4.94 17.88
CA GLN A 175 13.31 -4.01 19.04
C GLN A 175 11.96 -3.25 19.05
N THR A 176 10.87 -3.91 18.82
CA THR A 176 9.71 -3.39 18.16
C THR A 176 8.71 -2.67 19.05
N ALA A 177 8.70 -2.89 20.38
CA ALA A 177 7.69 -2.27 21.27
C ALA A 177 7.76 -0.73 21.23
N ARG A 178 8.95 -0.15 21.28
CA ARG A 178 9.14 1.30 21.17
C ARG A 178 8.67 1.79 19.79
N ARG A 179 9.14 1.14 18.73
CA ARG A 179 8.79 1.51 17.35
C ARG A 179 7.30 1.40 17.06
N MET A 180 6.59 0.44 17.66
CA MET A 180 5.13 0.36 17.55
C MET A 180 4.44 1.54 18.24
N ARG A 181 4.91 1.97 19.42
CA ARG A 181 4.39 3.19 20.06
C ARG A 181 4.66 4.42 19.21
N ASP A 182 5.88 4.58 18.72
CA ASP A 182 6.25 5.66 17.80
C ASP A 182 5.36 5.65 16.54
N GLY A 183 4.98 4.45 16.05
CA GLY A 183 4.04 4.27 14.93
C GLY A 183 2.61 4.69 15.28
N ILE A 184 2.12 4.39 16.48
CA ILE A 184 0.81 4.84 16.96
C ILE A 184 0.79 6.36 17.09
N ASP A 185 1.83 6.97 17.67
CA ASP A 185 1.95 8.42 17.80
C ASP A 185 2.05 9.10 16.42
N PHE A 186 2.74 8.48 15.48
CA PHE A 186 2.81 8.93 14.09
C PHE A 186 1.41 8.96 13.43
N LEU A 187 0.64 7.88 13.57
CA LEU A 187 -0.73 7.82 13.04
C LEU A 187 -1.65 8.82 13.71
N SER A 188 -1.51 9.05 15.02
CA SER A 188 -2.31 10.02 15.77
C SER A 188 -2.11 11.45 15.27
N ARG A 189 -0.88 11.83 14.91
CA ARG A 189 -0.61 13.15 14.31
C ARG A 189 -1.33 13.34 12.97
N ILE A 190 -1.40 12.31 12.13
CA ILE A 190 -2.15 12.39 10.86
C ILE A 190 -3.64 12.58 11.12
N VAL A 191 -4.20 11.91 12.14
CA VAL A 191 -5.60 12.09 12.55
C VAL A 191 -5.87 13.53 13.01
N GLU A 192 -4.99 14.10 13.83
CA GLU A 192 -5.10 15.48 14.32
C GLU A 192 -5.08 16.50 13.16
N GLU A 193 -4.19 16.30 12.18
CA GLU A 193 -4.10 17.16 10.99
C GLU A 193 -5.38 17.11 10.13
N LEU A 194 -6.03 15.95 10.06
CA LEU A 194 -7.27 15.78 9.29
C LEU A 194 -8.53 16.29 10.02
N SER A 195 -8.52 16.28 11.35
CA SER A 195 -9.74 16.52 12.16
C SER A 195 -10.24 17.96 12.17
N GLY A 196 -9.49 18.93 11.68
CA GLY A 196 -9.83 20.37 11.76
C GLY A 196 -10.34 20.99 10.46
N ARG A 197 -10.65 20.23 9.41
CA ARG A 197 -10.85 20.78 8.06
C ARG A 197 -12.23 20.50 7.47
N ASN A 198 -12.85 21.50 6.85
CA ASN A 198 -14.09 21.34 6.07
C ASN A 198 -13.79 20.60 4.77
N SER A 199 -14.51 19.52 4.48
CA SER A 199 -14.33 18.69 3.29
C SER A 199 -15.56 18.68 2.38
N ASN A 200 -15.39 18.52 1.08
CA ASN A 200 -16.47 18.18 0.17
C ASN A 200 -16.87 16.69 0.34
N ARG A 201 -17.99 16.26 -0.30
CA ARG A 201 -18.51 14.89 -0.13
C ARG A 201 -17.53 13.79 -0.54
N LYS A 202 -16.70 14.01 -1.58
CA LYS A 202 -15.73 13.00 -2.05
C LYS A 202 -14.53 12.90 -1.12
N GLU A 203 -14.05 14.05 -0.65
CA GLU A 203 -13.01 14.12 0.37
C GLU A 203 -13.48 13.50 1.67
N SER A 204 -14.73 13.73 2.07
CA SER A 204 -15.32 13.16 3.29
C SER A 204 -15.25 11.63 3.28
N LEU A 205 -15.66 10.96 2.19
CA LEU A 205 -15.61 9.51 2.10
C LEU A 205 -14.16 8.99 2.12
N ALA A 206 -13.25 9.60 1.35
CA ALA A 206 -11.86 9.19 1.34
C ALA A 206 -11.15 9.47 2.67
N ALA A 207 -11.51 10.55 3.36
CA ALA A 207 -11.02 10.82 4.71
C ALA A 207 -11.57 9.81 5.73
N GLU A 208 -12.87 9.46 5.66
CA GLU A 208 -13.44 8.37 6.49
C GLU A 208 -12.74 7.03 6.25
N GLU A 209 -12.45 6.69 4.99
CA GLU A 209 -11.70 5.48 4.61
C GLU A 209 -10.28 5.49 5.19
N LEU A 210 -9.57 6.61 5.07
CA LEU A 210 -8.20 6.75 5.59
C LEU A 210 -8.20 6.66 7.12
N LEU A 211 -9.11 7.37 7.80
CA LEU A 211 -9.23 7.34 9.25
C LEU A 211 -9.54 5.94 9.77
N LEU A 212 -10.40 5.18 9.08
CA LEU A 212 -10.67 3.78 9.41
C LEU A 212 -9.41 2.91 9.23
N GLY A 213 -8.66 3.09 8.14
CA GLY A 213 -7.40 2.39 7.92
C GLY A 213 -6.35 2.69 9.00
N ILE A 214 -6.27 3.94 9.44
CA ILE A 214 -5.41 4.38 10.54
C ILE A 214 -5.86 3.74 11.87
N GLU A 215 -7.17 3.74 12.15
CA GLU A 215 -7.73 3.11 13.35
C GLU A 215 -7.43 1.60 13.39
N LEU A 216 -7.65 0.87 12.29
CA LEU A 216 -7.32 -0.55 12.18
C LEU A 216 -5.81 -0.81 12.36
N SER A 217 -4.96 0.06 11.80
CA SER A 217 -3.52 -0.03 11.98
C SER A 217 -3.10 0.18 13.44
N SER A 218 -3.70 1.15 14.12
CA SER A 218 -3.44 1.43 15.54
C SER A 218 -3.87 0.28 16.45
N ILE A 219 -5.03 -0.32 16.18
CA ILE A 219 -5.51 -1.54 16.85
C ILE A 219 -4.52 -2.68 16.67
N ALA A 220 -4.08 -2.90 15.43
CA ALA A 220 -3.12 -3.94 15.10
C ALA A 220 -1.79 -3.77 15.85
N LEU A 221 -1.25 -2.53 15.91
CA LEU A 221 -0.02 -2.24 16.66
C LEU A 221 -0.21 -2.45 18.17
N ASN A 222 -1.35 -2.05 18.74
CA ASN A 222 -1.67 -2.33 20.15
C ASN A 222 -1.75 -3.83 20.43
N LYS A 223 -2.38 -4.63 19.52
CA LYS A 223 -2.37 -6.09 19.60
C LYS A 223 -0.94 -6.65 19.57
N GLY A 224 -0.06 -6.09 18.73
CA GLY A 224 1.36 -6.44 18.70
C GLY A 224 2.08 -6.14 20.02
N LEU A 225 1.82 -4.99 20.64
CA LEU A 225 2.35 -4.63 21.96
C LEU A 225 1.87 -5.59 23.06
N ALA A 226 0.59 -5.97 23.04
CA ALA A 226 0.03 -6.95 23.97
C ALA A 226 0.68 -8.34 23.80
N LEU A 227 0.94 -8.79 22.59
CA LEU A 227 1.66 -10.03 22.29
C LEU A 227 3.09 -10.02 22.86
N LEU A 228 3.81 -8.89 22.74
CA LEU A 228 5.16 -8.75 23.27
C LEU A 228 5.19 -8.71 24.81
N SER A 229 4.16 -8.13 25.44
CA SER A 229 4.07 -8.05 26.90
C SER A 229 3.60 -9.34 27.56
N GLY A 230 3.18 -10.35 26.77
CA GLY A 230 2.62 -11.60 27.28
C GLY A 230 1.21 -11.47 27.86
N ASN A 231 0.54 -10.33 27.65
CA ASN A 231 -0.82 -10.07 28.16
C ASN A 231 -1.81 -9.80 27.00
N PRO A 232 -2.32 -10.86 26.35
CA PRO A 232 -3.16 -10.74 25.14
C PRO A 232 -4.60 -10.28 25.40
N GLN A 233 -5.01 -10.04 26.65
CA GLN A 233 -6.42 -9.79 27.01
C GLN A 233 -6.83 -8.30 27.02
N GLN A 234 -5.93 -7.37 26.73
CA GLN A 234 -6.30 -5.95 26.60
C GLN A 234 -6.56 -5.59 25.13
N ASP A 235 -7.77 -5.84 24.66
CA ASP A 235 -8.30 -5.14 23.49
C ASP A 235 -9.20 -3.99 23.99
N PRO A 236 -8.70 -2.75 24.02
CA PRO A 236 -9.45 -1.59 24.50
C PRO A 236 -10.46 -1.06 23.48
N HIS A 237 -10.63 -1.72 22.34
CA HIS A 237 -11.41 -1.21 21.22
C HIS A 237 -12.84 -1.73 21.22
N ASP A 238 -13.79 -0.86 20.93
CA ASP A 238 -15.20 -1.21 20.69
C ASP A 238 -15.31 -1.92 19.32
N THR A 239 -15.05 -3.22 19.29
CA THR A 239 -15.13 -4.06 18.09
C THR A 239 -16.46 -3.89 17.32
N PRO A 240 -17.65 -3.87 17.95
CA PRO A 240 -18.91 -3.58 17.24
C PRO A 240 -18.94 -2.23 16.53
N GLN A 241 -18.34 -1.18 17.10
CA GLN A 241 -18.30 0.13 16.47
C GLN A 241 -17.40 0.13 15.23
N ILE A 242 -16.25 -0.54 15.32
CA ILE A 242 -15.30 -0.67 14.18
C ILE A 242 -15.93 -1.45 13.05
N LEU A 243 -16.60 -2.55 13.34
CA LEU A 243 -17.30 -3.35 12.32
C LEU A 243 -18.37 -2.52 11.60
N ARG A 244 -19.17 -1.70 12.33
CA ARG A 244 -20.14 -0.79 11.69
C ARG A 244 -19.48 0.25 10.80
N LYS A 245 -18.33 0.82 11.21
CA LYS A 245 -17.57 1.76 10.36
C LYS A 245 -17.07 1.07 9.10
N TYR A 246 -16.56 -0.16 9.24
CA TYR A 246 -16.06 -0.96 8.12
C TYR A 246 -17.17 -1.30 7.14
N GLU A 247 -18.32 -1.80 7.63
CA GLU A 247 -19.50 -2.07 6.83
C GLU A 247 -19.97 -0.82 6.05
N LYS A 248 -20.06 0.33 6.71
CA LYS A 248 -20.41 1.61 6.07
C LYS A 248 -19.42 1.95 4.94
N ALA A 249 -18.13 1.85 5.19
CA ALA A 249 -17.09 2.14 4.19
C ALA A 249 -17.15 1.16 3.01
N TRP A 250 -17.34 -0.12 3.28
CA TRP A 250 -17.50 -1.16 2.26
C TRP A 250 -18.72 -0.87 1.36
N LEU A 251 -19.89 -0.68 1.94
CA LEU A 251 -21.14 -0.43 1.20
C LEU A 251 -21.13 0.89 0.41
N ALA A 252 -20.27 1.83 0.77
CA ALA A 252 -20.08 3.05 -0.03
C ALA A 252 -19.33 2.82 -1.36
N ARG A 253 -18.64 1.68 -1.51
CA ARG A 253 -17.80 1.34 -2.67
C ARG A 253 -18.20 0.04 -3.35
N ALA A 254 -18.71 -0.91 -2.61
CA ALA A 254 -18.93 -2.28 -3.05
C ALA A 254 -20.36 -2.75 -2.75
N ARG A 255 -20.72 -3.88 -3.32
CA ARG A 255 -21.99 -4.56 -3.03
C ARG A 255 -21.90 -5.27 -1.66
N PRO A 256 -23.05 -5.66 -1.06
CA PRO A 256 -23.08 -6.35 0.24
C PRO A 256 -22.27 -7.65 0.30
N GLY A 257 -22.17 -8.37 -0.80
CA GLY A 257 -21.37 -9.61 -0.83
C GLY A 257 -19.91 -9.38 -0.48
N GLY A 258 -19.34 -10.26 0.35
CA GLY A 258 -17.98 -10.18 0.84
C GLY A 258 -17.82 -9.52 2.21
N LEU A 259 -18.93 -9.14 2.87
CA LEU A 259 -18.93 -8.64 4.25
C LEU A 259 -19.00 -9.75 5.31
N GLU A 260 -19.18 -11.01 4.91
CA GLU A 260 -19.41 -12.17 5.75
C GLU A 260 -18.16 -12.65 6.51
#